data_c5af76d99b03f262acbee00363314c6b
#
_entry.id   c5af76d99b03f262acbee00363314c6b
#
_cell.length_a   1.000
_cell.length_b   1.000
_cell.length_c   1.000
_cell.angle_alpha   90.00
_cell.angle_beta   90.00
_cell.angle_gamma   90.00
#
_symmetry.space_group_name_H-M   'P 1'
#
loop_
_entity.id
_entity.type
_entity.pdbx_description
1 polymer ?
#
loop_
_entity_poly.entity_id
_entity_poly.type
_entity_poly.pdbx_seq_one_letter_code
_entity_poly.pdbx_strand_id
1 'polypeptide(L)'
;MKRIWIWTWLFLLLPAFAFANLQAAETDTTKTNWWVVGVETSNNSSFFGRNTATRYPYIAPTVTYVHHTGIWASATAHQLFGTEDFIDETDLSVGYSFKVRKRLEVDLSYSHFIFGKNTPLVNASTTDALSARTAYDWKYLYTALTGSYIIGSGNDIFTVLENSRYVPLNPLWQGNIPVGLDPKISVTAGTQHFYDTHTTTTTKKTSTGGGTTGSGPIGGILDPLKPGGGNGSNNGGTTTEETTTTTTTTNVSRFRVLNYDLKIPVVVYYGNFEFEPSWRYSIPVNKLEGDESRAQSFYTLSVKYTF
;
A
#
# COMPACT_ATOMS: atom_id res chain seq x y z
N MET A 1 47.59 -11.36 8.32
CA MET A 1 46.20 -11.74 8.55
C MET A 1 45.31 -10.49 8.40
N LYS A 2 44.65 -10.30 7.27
CA LYS A 2 43.76 -9.13 7.02
C LYS A 2 42.37 -9.53 7.43
N ARG A 3 41.80 -8.89 8.44
CA ARG A 3 40.40 -9.04 8.84
C ARG A 3 39.47 -8.41 7.77
N ILE A 4 38.71 -9.24 7.13
CA ILE A 4 37.63 -8.81 6.24
C ILE A 4 36.45 -8.46 7.13
N TRP A 5 36.09 -7.18 7.18
CA TRP A 5 34.86 -6.70 7.79
C TRP A 5 33.74 -6.90 6.77
N ILE A 6 32.91 -7.90 7.00
CA ILE A 6 31.66 -8.09 6.27
C ILE A 6 30.64 -7.15 6.91
N TRP A 7 30.37 -6.04 6.25
CA TRP A 7 29.25 -5.16 6.59
C TRP A 7 27.98 -5.78 6.03
N THR A 8 27.19 -6.38 6.88
CA THR A 8 25.84 -6.85 6.59
C THR A 8 24.94 -5.61 6.48
N TRP A 9 24.64 -5.20 5.27
CA TRP A 9 23.68 -4.13 5.00
C TRP A 9 22.28 -4.71 5.12
N LEU A 10 21.55 -4.24 6.11
CA LEU A 10 20.13 -4.52 6.29
C LEU A 10 19.35 -3.60 5.35
N PHE A 11 18.68 -4.19 4.36
CA PHE A 11 17.88 -3.45 3.36
C PHE A 11 16.41 -3.40 3.80
N LEU A 12 15.84 -2.22 3.78
CA LEU A 12 14.47 -1.93 4.16
C LEU A 12 13.67 -1.27 3.00
N LEU A 13 12.41 -1.62 2.80
CA LEU A 13 11.64 -1.52 1.57
C LEU A 13 10.26 -0.90 1.63
N LEU A 14 9.69 -0.29 0.58
CA LEU A 14 8.41 0.37 0.59
C LEU A 14 7.51 0.33 -0.64
N PRO A 15 6.16 0.55 -0.49
CA PRO A 15 5.27 0.62 -1.63
C PRO A 15 5.30 2.01 -2.27
N ALA A 16 5.28 1.99 -3.58
CA ALA A 16 5.04 3.17 -4.36
C ALA A 16 3.53 3.45 -4.38
N PHE A 17 3.07 4.52 -3.76
CA PHE A 17 2.12 5.35 -4.47
C PHE A 17 2.75 5.66 -5.81
N ALA A 18 1.94 5.70 -6.85
CA ALA A 18 2.39 6.11 -8.16
C ALA A 18 2.82 7.59 -8.13
N PHE A 19 3.88 7.86 -7.36
CA PHE A 19 4.72 8.99 -7.71
C PHE A 19 5.30 8.56 -9.04
N ALA A 20 4.76 9.13 -10.10
CA ALA A 20 5.40 9.11 -11.38
C ALA A 20 6.88 9.30 -11.08
N ASN A 21 7.70 8.26 -11.26
CA ASN A 21 9.12 8.43 -11.30
C ASN A 21 9.34 9.35 -12.49
N LEU A 22 9.26 10.65 -12.23
CA LEU A 22 9.83 11.68 -13.06
C LEU A 22 11.36 11.55 -12.88
N GLN A 23 11.90 10.38 -13.17
CA GLN A 23 13.24 10.28 -13.67
C GLN A 23 13.16 10.87 -15.09
N ALA A 24 13.04 12.21 -15.14
CA ALA A 24 13.40 12.92 -16.32
C ALA A 24 14.80 12.43 -16.69
N ALA A 25 14.93 11.80 -17.85
CA ALA A 25 16.19 11.80 -18.54
C ALA A 25 16.80 13.18 -18.27
N GLU A 26 18.11 13.28 -17.97
CA GLU A 26 18.81 14.55 -17.76
C GLU A 26 18.59 15.49 -18.96
N THR A 27 17.38 15.93 -19.13
CA THR A 27 17.04 17.05 -19.98
C THR A 27 17.30 18.25 -19.09
N ASP A 28 18.20 19.09 -19.53
CA ASP A 28 18.47 20.40 -18.98
C ASP A 28 17.13 21.10 -18.73
N THR A 29 16.60 21.01 -17.49
CA THR A 29 15.27 21.49 -17.09
C THR A 29 15.22 23.00 -17.00
N THR A 30 15.95 23.67 -17.85
CA THR A 30 15.97 25.12 -17.92
C THR A 30 14.74 25.61 -18.66
N LYS A 31 13.71 25.95 -17.88
CA LYS A 31 12.72 26.99 -18.22
C LYS A 31 11.45 26.59 -18.96
N THR A 32 11.09 25.35 -19.13
CA THR A 32 9.80 25.01 -19.73
C THR A 32 8.88 24.30 -18.73
N ASN A 33 7.60 24.64 -18.80
CA ASN A 33 6.54 23.89 -18.14
C ASN A 33 6.19 22.70 -19.02
N TRP A 34 5.79 21.57 -18.42
CA TRP A 34 5.36 20.41 -19.19
C TRP A 34 4.14 19.74 -18.57
N TRP A 35 3.45 19.01 -19.41
CA TRP A 35 2.34 18.15 -19.02
C TRP A 35 2.75 16.69 -19.22
N VAL A 36 2.33 15.85 -18.30
CA VAL A 36 2.43 14.40 -18.43
C VAL A 36 1.02 13.83 -18.32
N VAL A 37 0.63 13.06 -19.30
CA VAL A 37 -0.61 12.28 -19.27
C VAL A 37 -0.21 10.82 -19.26
N GLY A 38 -0.78 10.04 -18.36
CA GLY A 38 -0.46 8.64 -18.21
C GLY A 38 -1.68 7.77 -17.96
N VAL A 39 -1.49 6.49 -18.13
CA VAL A 39 -2.42 5.47 -17.69
C VAL A 39 -1.62 4.31 -17.09
N GLU A 40 -2.06 3.85 -15.94
CA GLU A 40 -1.53 2.65 -15.31
C GLU A 40 -2.63 1.60 -15.21
N THR A 41 -2.28 0.34 -15.40
CA THR A 41 -3.15 -0.79 -15.10
C THR A 41 -2.36 -1.86 -14.35
N SER A 42 -3.02 -2.50 -13.40
CA SER A 42 -2.41 -3.57 -12.61
C SER A 42 -3.42 -4.68 -12.32
N ASN A 43 -2.91 -5.87 -12.03
CA ASN A 43 -3.74 -7.03 -11.70
C ASN A 43 -4.24 -7.03 -10.25
N ASN A 44 -3.80 -6.09 -9.41
CA ASN A 44 -4.30 -5.88 -8.04
C ASN A 44 -3.82 -4.54 -7.49
N SER A 45 -4.53 -4.04 -6.46
CA SER A 45 -4.16 -2.86 -5.68
C SER A 45 -3.46 -3.23 -4.37
N SER A 46 -2.67 -2.32 -3.83
CA SER A 46 -2.06 -2.45 -2.50
C SER A 46 -1.77 -1.10 -1.90
N PHE A 47 -1.91 -0.98 -0.58
CA PHE A 47 -1.64 0.23 0.17
C PHE A 47 -0.55 -0.05 1.22
N PHE A 48 0.61 0.58 1.10
CA PHE A 48 1.78 0.35 1.95
C PHE A 48 2.06 -1.14 2.22
N GLY A 49 2.00 -1.97 1.14
CA GLY A 49 2.23 -3.40 1.19
C GLY A 49 1.06 -4.23 1.72
N ARG A 50 -0.03 -3.60 2.13
CA ARG A 50 -1.28 -4.28 2.49
C ARG A 50 -2.15 -4.45 1.26
N ASN A 51 -2.80 -5.60 1.17
CA ASN A 51 -3.70 -5.93 0.07
C ASN A 51 -4.92 -6.69 0.61
N THR A 52 -6.00 -6.67 -0.13
CA THR A 52 -7.22 -7.41 0.19
C THR A 52 -7.10 -8.90 -0.16
N ALA A 53 -7.92 -9.75 0.45
CA ALA A 53 -8.00 -11.18 0.09
C ALA A 53 -8.45 -11.37 -1.36
N THR A 54 -9.40 -10.57 -1.81
CA THR A 54 -9.86 -10.50 -3.20
C THR A 54 -8.93 -9.58 -4.00
N ARG A 55 -8.60 -10.00 -5.21
CA ARG A 55 -7.83 -9.17 -6.13
C ARG A 55 -8.75 -8.21 -6.86
N TYR A 56 -8.34 -6.94 -6.88
CA TYR A 56 -9.02 -5.90 -7.64
C TYR A 56 -8.07 -5.34 -8.69
N PRO A 57 -8.11 -5.87 -9.92
CA PRO A 57 -7.41 -5.24 -11.03
C PRO A 57 -7.96 -3.84 -11.25
N TYR A 58 -7.12 -2.93 -11.71
CA TYR A 58 -7.53 -1.54 -11.91
C TYR A 58 -6.93 -0.90 -13.15
N ILE A 59 -7.53 0.21 -13.55
CA ILE A 59 -6.97 1.18 -14.47
C ILE A 59 -6.96 2.56 -13.80
N ALA A 60 -5.88 3.31 -13.98
CA ALA A 60 -5.66 4.61 -13.33
C ALA A 60 -5.10 5.63 -14.32
N PRO A 61 -5.96 6.37 -15.05
CA PRO A 61 -5.54 7.54 -15.81
C PRO A 61 -5.05 8.65 -14.88
N THR A 62 -3.96 9.30 -15.28
CA THR A 62 -3.31 10.37 -14.53
C THR A 62 -3.01 11.54 -15.45
N VAL A 63 -3.16 12.76 -14.94
CA VAL A 63 -2.64 13.97 -15.56
C VAL A 63 -1.80 14.72 -14.54
N THR A 64 -0.61 15.17 -14.95
CA THR A 64 0.32 15.93 -14.11
C THR A 64 0.81 17.16 -14.86
N TYR A 65 0.76 18.30 -14.21
CA TYR A 65 1.37 19.54 -14.65
C TYR A 65 2.62 19.82 -13.82
N VAL A 66 3.73 20.11 -14.45
CA VAL A 66 4.98 20.49 -13.80
C VAL A 66 5.42 21.87 -14.25
N HIS A 67 5.51 22.78 -13.30
CA HIS A 67 5.99 24.14 -13.52
C HIS A 67 7.52 24.18 -13.43
N HIS A 68 8.15 25.06 -14.21
CA HIS A 68 9.62 25.20 -14.27
C HIS A 68 10.30 25.53 -12.93
N THR A 69 9.54 26.01 -11.94
CA THR A 69 10.06 26.24 -10.57
C THR A 69 10.16 24.99 -9.73
N GLY A 70 9.66 23.85 -10.22
CA GLY A 70 9.57 22.58 -9.49
C GLY A 70 8.23 22.35 -8.78
N ILE A 71 7.30 23.30 -8.83
CA ILE A 71 5.93 23.08 -8.37
C ILE A 71 5.23 22.15 -9.37
N TRP A 72 4.48 21.18 -8.87
CA TRP A 72 3.70 20.29 -9.68
C TRP A 72 2.32 20.04 -9.07
N ALA A 73 1.36 19.67 -9.91
CA ALA A 73 0.03 19.23 -9.52
C ALA A 73 -0.37 18.01 -10.34
N SER A 74 -1.08 17.07 -9.73
CA SER A 74 -1.51 15.83 -10.35
C SER A 74 -2.92 15.45 -9.95
N ALA A 75 -3.65 14.82 -10.88
CA ALA A 75 -4.93 14.20 -10.64
C ALA A 75 -4.90 12.78 -11.21
N THR A 76 -5.26 11.79 -10.41
CA THR A 76 -5.37 10.37 -10.79
C THR A 76 -6.74 9.87 -10.42
N ALA A 77 -7.38 9.11 -11.31
CA ALA A 77 -8.64 8.43 -11.03
C ALA A 77 -8.39 6.92 -11.09
N HIS A 78 -8.78 6.19 -10.06
CA HIS A 78 -8.68 4.73 -10.02
C HIS A 78 -10.05 4.10 -10.24
N GLN A 79 -10.16 3.26 -11.25
CA GLN A 79 -11.32 2.42 -11.50
C GLN A 79 -10.92 0.96 -11.26
N LEU A 80 -11.53 0.32 -10.28
CA LEU A 80 -11.36 -1.11 -10.02
C LEU A 80 -12.29 -1.91 -10.92
N PHE A 81 -11.82 -3.05 -11.40
CA PHE A 81 -12.68 -3.96 -12.15
C PHE A 81 -13.44 -4.87 -11.20
N GLY A 82 -14.75 -4.95 -11.40
CA GLY A 82 -15.64 -5.80 -10.59
C GLY A 82 -16.26 -5.09 -9.39
N THR A 83 -16.15 -3.77 -9.30
CA THR A 83 -16.86 -2.90 -8.36
C THR A 83 -18.07 -2.25 -9.03
N GLU A 84 -18.96 -1.68 -8.22
CA GLU A 84 -20.16 -0.98 -8.72
C GLU A 84 -19.86 0.48 -9.06
N ASP A 85 -18.84 1.08 -8.45
CA ASP A 85 -18.47 2.46 -8.64
C ASP A 85 -17.70 2.63 -9.96
N PHE A 86 -17.99 3.70 -10.72
CA PHE A 86 -17.24 4.03 -11.95
C PHE A 86 -15.84 4.56 -11.62
N ILE A 87 -15.68 5.27 -10.51
CA ILE A 87 -14.41 5.70 -9.95
C ILE A 87 -14.40 5.30 -8.47
N ASP A 88 -13.48 4.43 -8.10
CA ASP A 88 -13.34 3.93 -6.73
C ASP A 88 -12.49 4.84 -5.86
N GLU A 89 -11.54 5.58 -6.46
CA GLU A 89 -10.67 6.53 -5.78
C GLU A 89 -10.24 7.63 -6.75
N THR A 90 -10.18 8.86 -6.27
CA THR A 90 -9.59 10.01 -6.98
C THR A 90 -8.53 10.64 -6.08
N ASP A 91 -7.30 10.75 -6.60
CA ASP A 91 -6.18 11.37 -5.90
C ASP A 91 -5.88 12.73 -6.51
N LEU A 92 -5.92 13.76 -5.70
CA LEU A 92 -5.50 15.11 -6.07
C LEU A 92 -4.24 15.44 -5.29
N SER A 93 -3.16 15.72 -5.99
CA SER A 93 -1.87 15.96 -5.37
C SER A 93 -1.25 17.27 -5.84
N VAL A 94 -0.51 17.91 -4.95
CA VAL A 94 0.32 19.07 -5.25
C VAL A 94 1.64 18.91 -4.52
N GLY A 95 2.73 19.33 -5.14
CA GLY A 95 4.04 19.21 -4.53
C GLY A 95 5.07 20.20 -5.07
N TYR A 96 6.24 20.10 -4.48
CA TYR A 96 7.39 20.89 -4.83
C TYR A 96 8.63 20.01 -4.84
N SER A 97 9.26 19.86 -5.99
CA SER A 97 10.48 19.08 -6.22
C SER A 97 11.64 20.01 -6.48
N PHE A 98 12.75 19.79 -5.80
CA PHE A 98 13.95 20.60 -5.98
C PHE A 98 15.24 19.81 -5.74
N LYS A 99 16.31 20.22 -6.40
CA LYS A 99 17.65 19.65 -6.21
C LYS A 99 18.44 20.51 -5.22
N VAL A 100 18.79 19.93 -4.06
CA VAL A 100 19.64 20.59 -3.06
C VAL A 100 21.09 20.61 -3.55
N ARG A 101 21.52 19.52 -4.21
CA ARG A 101 22.84 19.35 -4.85
C ARG A 101 22.65 18.51 -6.12
N LYS A 102 23.70 18.42 -6.94
CA LYS A 102 23.68 17.64 -8.20
C LYS A 102 23.16 16.19 -8.06
N ARG A 103 23.19 15.63 -6.85
CA ARG A 103 22.81 14.24 -6.57
C ARG A 103 21.80 14.07 -5.47
N LEU A 104 21.34 15.16 -4.87
CA LEU A 104 20.37 15.15 -3.77
C LEU A 104 19.11 15.84 -4.23
N GLU A 105 18.04 15.10 -4.33
CA GLU A 105 16.71 15.56 -4.68
C GLU A 105 15.80 15.51 -3.47
N VAL A 106 14.92 16.47 -3.35
CA VAL A 106 13.88 16.54 -2.32
C VAL A 106 12.56 16.83 -3.00
N ASP A 107 11.54 16.09 -2.60
CA ASP A 107 10.16 16.28 -3.01
C ASP A 107 9.27 16.39 -1.77
N LEU A 108 8.43 17.41 -1.72
CA LEU A 108 7.42 17.62 -0.68
C LEU A 108 6.07 17.63 -1.34
N SER A 109 5.11 16.88 -0.80
CA SER A 109 3.79 16.79 -1.41
C SER A 109 2.67 16.68 -0.39
N TYR A 110 1.51 17.14 -0.82
CA TYR A 110 0.21 16.93 -0.19
C TYR A 110 -0.71 16.24 -1.18
N SER A 111 -1.42 15.23 -0.71
CA SER A 111 -2.42 14.51 -1.49
C SER A 111 -3.75 14.48 -0.74
N HIS A 112 -4.84 14.63 -1.47
CA HIS A 112 -6.20 14.47 -1.00
C HIS A 112 -6.87 13.32 -1.75
N PHE A 113 -7.48 12.38 -0.99
CA PHE A 113 -8.10 11.17 -1.52
C PHE A 113 -9.62 11.27 -1.42
N ILE A 114 -10.32 10.99 -2.49
CA ILE A 114 -11.77 10.96 -2.58
C ILE A 114 -12.17 9.55 -2.98
N PHE A 115 -12.83 8.83 -2.07
CA PHE A 115 -13.23 7.44 -2.29
C PHE A 115 -14.69 7.32 -2.73
N GLY A 116 -14.95 6.34 -3.60
CA GLY A 116 -16.30 5.87 -3.91
C GLY A 116 -16.98 5.28 -2.67
N LYS A 117 -18.30 5.28 -2.65
CA LYS A 117 -19.08 4.86 -1.47
C LYS A 117 -18.92 3.39 -1.11
N ASN A 118 -18.68 2.55 -2.10
CA ASN A 118 -18.63 1.09 -1.98
C ASN A 118 -17.23 0.53 -2.31
N THR A 119 -16.19 1.38 -2.25
CA THR A 119 -14.84 0.95 -2.60
C THR A 119 -14.31 -0.11 -1.61
N PRO A 120 -13.75 -1.21 -2.09
CA PRO A 120 -13.13 -2.24 -1.26
C PRO A 120 -11.66 -1.95 -0.94
N LEU A 121 -11.16 -0.76 -1.27
CA LEU A 121 -9.75 -0.42 -1.08
C LEU A 121 -9.36 -0.39 0.40
N VAL A 122 -8.18 -0.90 0.71
CA VAL A 122 -7.63 -0.98 2.07
C VAL A 122 -7.49 0.40 2.70
N ASN A 123 -7.22 1.41 1.89
CA ASN A 123 -7.00 2.80 2.31
C ASN A 123 -8.27 3.66 2.31
N ALA A 124 -9.46 3.10 2.12
CA ALA A 124 -10.71 3.88 2.02
C ALA A 124 -11.07 4.74 3.24
N SER A 125 -10.38 4.53 4.36
CA SER A 125 -10.51 5.35 5.58
C SER A 125 -9.57 6.55 5.63
N THR A 126 -8.67 6.70 4.65
CA THR A 126 -7.73 7.83 4.58
C THR A 126 -8.35 8.98 3.80
N THR A 127 -7.99 10.20 4.12
CA THR A 127 -8.48 11.40 3.42
C THR A 127 -7.36 12.23 2.85
N ASP A 128 -6.24 12.30 3.55
CA ASP A 128 -5.13 13.17 3.20
C ASP A 128 -3.77 12.51 3.48
N ALA A 129 -2.76 12.95 2.76
CA ALA A 129 -1.38 12.57 3.02
C ALA A 129 -0.44 13.75 2.87
N LEU A 130 0.48 13.90 3.82
CA LEU A 130 1.64 14.77 3.71
C LEU A 130 2.87 13.88 3.54
N SER A 131 3.65 14.10 2.49
CA SER A 131 4.82 13.28 2.20
C SER A 131 6.06 14.14 1.96
N ALA A 132 7.19 13.62 2.42
CA ALA A 132 8.51 14.17 2.12
C ALA A 132 9.40 13.04 1.61
N ARG A 133 9.96 13.20 0.44
CA ARG A 133 10.88 12.25 -0.18
C ARG A 133 12.23 12.89 -0.37
N THR A 134 13.28 12.19 0.00
CA THR A 134 14.66 12.56 -0.25
C THR A 134 15.34 11.44 -1.02
N ALA A 135 16.03 11.77 -2.09
CA ALA A 135 16.71 10.80 -2.92
C ALA A 135 18.15 11.19 -3.19
N TYR A 136 19.06 10.22 -3.15
CA TYR A 136 20.47 10.43 -3.39
C TYR A 136 21.02 9.46 -4.43
N ASP A 137 21.66 10.00 -5.45
CA ASP A 137 22.36 9.25 -6.49
C ASP A 137 23.82 9.02 -6.09
N TRP A 138 24.15 7.75 -5.77
CA TRP A 138 25.51 7.29 -5.47
C TRP A 138 26.33 6.99 -6.73
N LYS A 139 25.82 7.25 -7.93
CA LYS A 139 26.30 6.82 -9.26
C LYS A 139 26.07 5.35 -9.57
N TYR A 140 26.21 4.46 -8.60
CA TYR A 140 26.03 3.01 -8.76
C TYR A 140 24.73 2.49 -8.17
N LEU A 141 24.11 3.28 -7.34
CA LEU A 141 22.87 2.98 -6.66
C LEU A 141 22.11 4.28 -6.45
N TYR A 142 20.82 4.25 -6.60
CA TYR A 142 19.93 5.34 -6.26
C TYR A 142 19.16 4.94 -5.01
N THR A 143 19.23 5.74 -3.95
CA THR A 143 18.55 5.49 -2.68
C THR A 143 17.56 6.59 -2.42
N ALA A 144 16.31 6.25 -2.17
CA ALA A 144 15.26 7.18 -1.79
C ALA A 144 14.69 6.81 -0.42
N LEU A 145 14.46 7.83 0.40
CA LEU A 145 13.75 7.74 1.67
C LEU A 145 12.52 8.63 1.59
N THR A 146 11.35 8.05 1.82
CA THR A 146 10.08 8.78 1.88
C THR A 146 9.49 8.65 3.28
N GLY A 147 9.05 9.73 3.88
CA GLY A 147 8.21 9.76 5.07
C GLY A 147 6.82 10.25 4.67
N SER A 148 5.77 9.59 5.15
CA SER A 148 4.40 9.99 4.88
C SER A 148 3.60 10.03 6.18
N TYR A 149 2.84 11.10 6.38
CA TYR A 149 1.85 11.23 7.43
C TYR A 149 0.47 11.17 6.79
N ILE A 150 -0.26 10.14 7.12
CA ILE A 150 -1.58 9.83 6.57
C ILE A 150 -2.63 10.26 7.58
N ILE A 151 -3.62 11.02 7.11
CA ILE A 151 -4.75 11.52 7.88
C ILE A 151 -6.00 10.78 7.43
N GLY A 152 -6.83 10.33 8.37
CA GLY A 152 -8.04 9.60 8.08
C GLY A 152 -8.83 9.31 9.35
N SER A 153 -9.52 8.18 9.41
CA SER A 153 -10.21 7.71 10.63
C SER A 153 -9.24 7.45 11.80
N GLY A 154 -7.98 7.14 11.49
CA GLY A 154 -6.81 7.15 12.35
C GLY A 154 -5.65 7.80 11.62
N ASN A 155 -4.65 8.29 12.35
CA ASN A 155 -3.46 8.88 11.73
C ASN A 155 -2.34 7.87 11.73
N ASP A 156 -1.72 7.68 10.57
CA ASP A 156 -0.63 6.75 10.36
C ASP A 156 0.65 7.46 9.90
N ILE A 157 1.78 6.93 10.30
CA ILE A 157 3.09 7.35 9.82
C ILE A 157 3.71 6.17 9.08
N PHE A 158 4.16 6.44 7.86
CA PHE A 158 4.91 5.48 7.07
C PHE A 158 6.28 6.02 6.72
N THR A 159 7.22 5.14 6.63
CA THR A 159 8.56 5.43 6.13
C THR A 159 8.94 4.40 5.09
N VAL A 160 9.61 4.88 4.04
CA VAL A 160 9.96 4.13 2.84
C VAL A 160 11.41 4.30 2.49
N LEU A 161 12.16 3.27 2.57
CA LEU A 161 13.49 3.24 1.98
C LEU A 161 13.46 2.44 0.67
N GLU A 162 13.85 2.97 -0.42
CA GLU A 162 13.97 2.32 -1.72
C GLU A 162 15.41 2.39 -2.21
N ASN A 163 15.88 1.30 -2.80
CA ASN A 163 17.13 1.28 -3.55
C ASN A 163 16.85 0.77 -4.95
N SER A 164 17.36 1.47 -5.95
CA SER A 164 17.21 1.12 -7.34
C SER A 164 18.49 1.32 -8.13
N ARG A 165 18.53 0.71 -9.31
CA ARG A 165 19.61 0.92 -10.27
C ARG A 165 19.10 0.76 -11.68
N TYR A 166 19.10 1.84 -12.42
CA TYR A 166 18.86 1.77 -13.84
C TYR A 166 20.02 1.08 -14.58
N VAL A 167 19.71 0.04 -15.36
CA VAL A 167 20.63 -0.73 -16.16
C VAL A 167 20.21 -0.55 -17.62
N PRO A 168 20.95 0.26 -18.42
CA PRO A 168 20.63 0.40 -19.84
C PRO A 168 20.87 -0.94 -20.54
N LEU A 169 19.95 -1.30 -21.40
CA LEU A 169 20.04 -2.46 -22.29
C LEU A 169 20.39 -2.00 -23.71
N ASN A 170 20.70 -2.94 -24.57
CA ASN A 170 20.88 -2.64 -25.98
C ASN A 170 19.59 -2.07 -26.55
N PRO A 171 19.62 -0.89 -27.18
CA PRO A 171 18.43 -0.27 -27.75
C PRO A 171 17.76 -1.19 -28.79
N LEU A 172 16.43 -1.14 -28.85
CA LEU A 172 15.68 -1.84 -29.87
C LEU A 172 15.70 -1.09 -31.19
N TRP A 173 15.32 -1.77 -32.27
CA TRP A 173 15.14 -1.23 -33.62
C TRP A 173 16.35 -0.42 -34.12
N GLN A 174 17.48 -1.09 -34.27
CA GLN A 174 18.74 -0.48 -34.80
C GLN A 174 19.27 0.73 -34.01
N GLY A 175 19.00 0.76 -32.70
CA GLY A 175 19.51 1.81 -31.83
C GLY A 175 18.56 2.97 -31.57
N ASN A 176 17.36 2.97 -32.16
CA ASN A 176 16.45 4.12 -32.11
C ASN A 176 15.52 4.12 -30.87
N ILE A 177 15.38 2.99 -30.17
CA ILE A 177 14.47 2.87 -29.02
C ILE A 177 15.27 2.50 -27.78
N PRO A 178 15.56 3.46 -26.89
CA PRO A 178 16.23 3.19 -25.62
C PRO A 178 15.37 2.27 -24.74
N VAL A 179 16.03 1.25 -24.18
CA VAL A 179 15.41 0.29 -23.25
C VAL A 179 16.32 0.11 -22.05
N GLY A 180 15.75 -0.07 -20.88
CA GLY A 180 16.50 -0.36 -19.68
C GLY A 180 15.69 -1.17 -18.67
N LEU A 181 16.38 -1.72 -17.70
CA LEU A 181 15.82 -2.31 -16.50
C LEU A 181 16.08 -1.34 -15.33
N ASP A 182 15.11 -1.18 -14.45
CA ASP A 182 15.28 -0.39 -13.22
C ASP A 182 14.88 -1.20 -11.98
N PRO A 183 15.60 -2.32 -11.69
CA PRO A 183 15.27 -3.15 -10.54
C PRO A 183 15.31 -2.32 -9.25
N LYS A 184 14.25 -2.49 -8.46
CA LYS A 184 14.02 -1.79 -7.21
C LYS A 184 13.81 -2.79 -6.10
N ILE A 185 14.46 -2.52 -5.02
CA ILE A 185 14.21 -3.20 -3.77
C ILE A 185 13.71 -2.16 -2.79
N SER A 186 12.61 -2.39 -2.08
CA SER A 186 12.04 -1.48 -1.12
C SER A 186 11.51 -2.14 0.17
N VAL A 187 11.44 -1.45 1.40
CA VAL A 187 10.85 -1.88 2.69
C VAL A 187 9.93 -0.83 3.23
N THR A 188 8.74 -1.20 3.61
CA THR A 188 7.78 -0.39 4.31
C THR A 188 7.89 -0.56 5.81
N ALA A 189 7.93 0.55 6.54
CA ALA A 189 7.72 0.57 7.97
C ALA A 189 6.69 1.64 8.32
N GLY A 190 5.87 1.39 9.33
CA GLY A 190 4.85 2.36 9.73
C GLY A 190 3.95 1.85 10.84
N THR A 191 2.94 2.65 11.16
CA THR A 191 1.81 2.29 11.99
C THR A 191 0.70 1.68 11.14
N GLN A 192 -0.38 1.18 11.74
CA GLN A 192 -1.44 0.48 11.00
C GLN A 192 -2.84 0.78 11.58
N HIS A 193 -3.10 2.02 12.01
CA HIS A 193 -4.40 2.38 12.59
C HIS A 193 -5.57 2.19 11.61
N PHE A 194 -5.31 2.25 10.31
CA PHE A 194 -6.31 2.00 9.27
C PHE A 194 -6.86 0.56 9.27
N TYR A 195 -6.22 -0.39 9.99
CA TYR A 195 -6.69 -1.75 10.20
C TYR A 195 -7.37 -1.98 11.55
N ASP A 196 -7.32 -1.03 12.47
CA ASP A 196 -7.82 -1.19 13.85
C ASP A 196 -9.36 -1.21 13.95
N THR A 197 -10.08 -1.04 12.85
CA THR A 197 -11.54 -1.07 12.84
C THR A 197 -12.07 -2.49 12.67
N HIS A 198 -11.69 -3.42 13.55
CA HIS A 198 -12.26 -4.76 13.58
C HIS A 198 -13.50 -4.81 14.48
N THR A 199 -14.66 -5.08 13.86
CA THR A 199 -15.89 -5.38 14.58
C THR A 199 -15.88 -6.87 14.94
N THR A 200 -15.59 -7.19 16.20
CA THR A 200 -15.74 -8.56 16.70
C THR A 200 -17.17 -8.74 17.20
N THR A 201 -17.99 -9.47 16.46
CA THR A 201 -19.34 -9.85 16.90
C THR A 201 -19.26 -11.08 17.80
N THR A 202 -19.38 -10.90 19.11
CA THR A 202 -19.45 -12.01 20.05
C THR A 202 -20.94 -12.29 20.39
N THR A 203 -21.47 -13.39 19.94
CA THR A 203 -22.80 -13.83 20.31
C THR A 203 -22.75 -14.57 21.65
N LYS A 204 -23.21 -13.94 22.73
CA LYS A 204 -23.28 -14.54 24.05
C LYS A 204 -24.68 -15.13 24.20
N LYS A 205 -24.80 -16.45 24.16
CA LYS A 205 -26.06 -17.14 24.52
C LYS A 205 -26.18 -17.17 26.04
N THR A 206 -27.06 -16.36 26.62
CA THR A 206 -27.39 -16.45 28.03
C THR A 206 -28.62 -17.31 28.18
N SER A 207 -28.46 -18.52 28.68
CA SER A 207 -29.55 -19.38 29.10
C SER A 207 -29.94 -19.02 30.53
N THR A 208 -31.09 -18.38 30.75
CA THR A 208 -31.62 -18.15 32.09
C THR A 208 -32.44 -19.37 32.52
N GLY A 209 -31.72 -20.35 33.08
CA GLY A 209 -32.32 -21.44 33.83
C GLY A 209 -32.15 -21.14 35.32
N GLY A 210 -33.24 -20.92 36.05
CA GLY A 210 -33.18 -20.66 37.47
C GLY A 210 -32.68 -21.88 38.26
N GLY A 211 -31.81 -21.68 39.24
CA GLY A 211 -31.36 -22.72 40.18
C GLY A 211 -30.00 -22.45 40.80
N THR A 212 -29.99 -21.72 41.89
CA THR A 212 -29.07 -21.75 43.08
C THR A 212 -27.62 -22.25 42.97
N THR A 213 -26.75 -21.36 43.43
CA THR A 213 -25.53 -21.56 44.25
C THR A 213 -24.36 -22.35 43.69
N GLY A 214 -23.19 -21.68 43.63
CA GLY A 214 -21.88 -22.33 43.70
C GLY A 214 -20.78 -21.71 42.89
N SER A 215 -19.97 -20.92 43.56
CA SER A 215 -18.55 -20.63 43.40
C SER A 215 -17.78 -21.11 42.15
N GLY A 216 -17.06 -20.18 41.52
CA GLY A 216 -15.74 -20.44 40.93
C GLY A 216 -15.63 -20.27 39.43
N PRO A 217 -14.66 -19.43 38.99
CA PRO A 217 -14.40 -19.19 37.59
C PRO A 217 -13.27 -20.10 37.08
N ILE A 218 -13.51 -21.41 36.95
CA ILE A 218 -12.63 -22.33 36.19
C ILE A 218 -13.41 -23.63 35.97
N GLY A 219 -13.67 -23.96 34.69
CA GLY A 219 -14.12 -25.32 34.37
C GLY A 219 -15.11 -25.37 33.21
N GLY A 220 -14.67 -25.73 32.05
CA GLY A 220 -15.54 -25.98 30.91
C GLY A 220 -14.84 -26.29 29.61
N ILE A 221 -13.69 -26.95 29.68
CA ILE A 221 -13.12 -27.67 28.53
C ILE A 221 -13.00 -29.12 28.93
N LEU A 222 -13.50 -30.00 28.07
CA LEU A 222 -13.52 -31.48 28.14
C LEU A 222 -14.75 -32.09 28.83
N ASP A 223 -15.76 -32.46 28.01
CA ASP A 223 -16.19 -33.86 27.98
C ASP A 223 -17.01 -34.18 26.70
N PRO A 224 -16.48 -34.96 25.76
CA PRO A 224 -17.27 -35.66 24.78
C PRO A 224 -17.43 -37.11 25.23
N LEU A 225 -18.65 -37.64 25.30
CA LEU A 225 -19.02 -39.04 25.47
C LEU A 225 -19.77 -39.38 26.75
N LYS A 226 -21.10 -39.37 26.63
CA LYS A 226 -21.90 -40.49 27.13
C LYS A 226 -23.27 -40.60 26.41
N PRO A 227 -23.60 -41.74 25.84
CA PRO A 227 -24.94 -42.01 25.31
C PRO A 227 -25.83 -42.61 26.37
N GLY A 228 -27.13 -42.27 26.36
CA GLY A 228 -28.08 -43.06 27.07
C GLY A 228 -29.26 -42.33 27.71
N GLY A 229 -30.38 -42.35 27.06
CA GLY A 229 -31.75 -42.67 27.46
C GLY A 229 -32.41 -41.91 28.61
N GLY A 230 -33.60 -41.36 28.33
CA GLY A 230 -34.60 -41.12 29.36
C GLY A 230 -35.47 -39.89 29.20
N ASN A 231 -36.51 -40.03 28.46
CA ASN A 231 -37.87 -39.51 28.60
C ASN A 231 -38.19 -38.35 29.58
N GLY A 232 -38.80 -37.29 29.02
CA GLY A 232 -39.92 -36.65 29.72
C GLY A 232 -39.71 -35.22 30.22
N SER A 233 -40.41 -34.37 29.59
CA SER A 233 -41.19 -33.22 30.11
C SER A 233 -40.85 -31.88 29.41
N ASN A 234 -41.83 -31.44 28.65
CA ASN A 234 -41.96 -30.07 28.15
C ASN A 234 -41.91 -29.07 29.29
N ASN A 235 -40.96 -28.14 29.22
CA ASN A 235 -41.12 -26.85 29.84
C ASN A 235 -40.54 -25.79 28.90
N GLY A 236 -41.42 -24.97 28.33
CA GLY A 236 -41.09 -23.94 27.40
C GLY A 236 -40.23 -22.83 28.06
N GLY A 237 -38.96 -22.91 27.85
CA GLY A 237 -38.03 -21.83 28.15
C GLY A 237 -37.87 -20.96 26.90
N THR A 238 -38.35 -19.73 26.96
CA THR A 238 -38.11 -18.74 25.91
C THR A 238 -36.61 -18.37 25.91
N THR A 239 -35.89 -18.81 24.92
CA THR A 239 -34.48 -18.42 24.73
C THR A 239 -34.47 -17.08 24.04
N THR A 240 -34.15 -16.00 24.77
CA THR A 240 -33.92 -14.70 24.20
C THR A 240 -32.45 -14.69 23.77
N GLU A 241 -32.18 -14.63 22.49
CA GLU A 241 -30.85 -14.39 21.96
C GLU A 241 -30.56 -12.88 21.99
N GLU A 242 -29.74 -12.46 22.93
CA GLU A 242 -29.23 -11.09 22.95
C GLU A 242 -27.88 -11.06 22.22
N THR A 243 -27.87 -10.49 21.04
CA THR A 243 -26.62 -10.29 20.25
C THR A 243 -25.96 -9.00 20.71
N THR A 244 -24.94 -9.11 21.55
CA THR A 244 -24.14 -7.96 21.94
C THR A 244 -22.97 -7.84 20.97
N THR A 245 -23.00 -6.83 20.12
CA THR A 245 -21.88 -6.46 19.26
C THR A 245 -20.89 -5.62 20.08
N THR A 246 -19.78 -6.21 20.45
CA THR A 246 -18.68 -5.46 21.11
C THR A 246 -17.63 -5.12 20.07
N THR A 247 -17.52 -3.84 19.71
CA THR A 247 -16.45 -3.32 18.88
C THR A 247 -15.26 -3.06 19.80
N THR A 248 -14.25 -3.90 19.75
CA THR A 248 -13.00 -3.67 20.47
C THR A 248 -12.02 -3.01 19.53
N THR A 249 -11.82 -1.71 19.66
CA THR A 249 -10.77 -0.99 18.95
C THR A 249 -9.48 -1.16 19.74
N THR A 250 -8.59 -2.02 19.26
CA THR A 250 -7.27 -2.17 19.87
C THR A 250 -6.30 -1.21 19.17
N ASN A 251 -6.07 -0.04 19.79
CA ASN A 251 -5.07 0.92 19.32
C ASN A 251 -3.66 0.32 19.43
N VAL A 252 -3.15 -0.30 18.37
CA VAL A 252 -1.77 -0.78 18.30
C VAL A 252 -0.92 0.25 17.56
N SER A 253 -0.52 1.30 18.26
CA SER A 253 0.34 2.37 17.74
C SER A 253 1.83 1.98 17.71
N ARG A 254 2.18 0.78 17.25
CA ARG A 254 3.58 0.37 17.13
C ARG A 254 4.09 0.56 15.72
N PHE A 255 5.10 1.38 15.57
CA PHE A 255 5.85 1.50 14.33
C PHE A 255 6.68 0.22 14.10
N ARG A 256 6.46 -0.46 12.99
CA ARG A 256 7.15 -1.72 12.63
C ARG A 256 7.29 -1.86 11.12
N VAL A 257 8.14 -2.76 10.69
CA VAL A 257 8.24 -3.13 9.28
C VAL A 257 6.93 -3.81 8.86
N LEU A 258 6.37 -3.37 7.75
CA LEU A 258 5.07 -3.83 7.23
C LEU A 258 5.22 -4.72 6.01
N ASN A 259 6.19 -4.41 5.14
CA ASN A 259 6.30 -5.07 3.86
C ASN A 259 7.71 -5.05 3.29
N TYR A 260 8.01 -6.00 2.42
CA TYR A 260 9.18 -6.08 1.56
C TYR A 260 8.73 -6.18 0.11
N ASP A 261 9.30 -5.39 -0.81
CA ASP A 261 9.02 -5.46 -2.24
C ASP A 261 10.30 -5.67 -3.07
N LEU A 262 10.17 -6.45 -4.11
CA LEU A 262 11.09 -6.49 -5.24
C LEU A 262 10.29 -6.10 -6.49
N LYS A 263 10.66 -5.02 -7.18
CA LYS A 263 10.04 -4.57 -8.43
C LYS A 263 11.08 -4.60 -9.55
N ILE A 264 10.71 -5.12 -10.70
CA ILE A 264 11.56 -5.17 -11.90
C ILE A 264 10.80 -4.53 -13.05
N PRO A 265 10.91 -3.21 -13.25
CA PRO A 265 10.38 -2.53 -14.41
C PRO A 265 11.32 -2.70 -15.62
N VAL A 266 10.70 -2.79 -16.79
CA VAL A 266 11.36 -2.59 -18.07
C VAL A 266 10.90 -1.23 -18.58
N VAL A 267 11.83 -0.32 -18.82
CA VAL A 267 11.51 1.02 -19.30
C VAL A 267 11.87 1.14 -20.76
N VAL A 268 10.91 1.56 -21.58
CA VAL A 268 11.06 1.73 -23.04
C VAL A 268 10.65 3.15 -23.40
N TYR A 269 11.53 3.88 -24.05
CA TYR A 269 11.25 5.25 -24.53
C TYR A 269 11.05 5.25 -26.04
N TYR A 270 9.89 5.79 -26.47
CA TYR A 270 9.60 5.97 -27.90
C TYR A 270 9.06 7.40 -28.15
N GLY A 271 9.92 8.26 -28.65
CA GLY A 271 9.59 9.69 -28.76
C GLY A 271 9.28 10.27 -27.36
N ASN A 272 8.11 10.84 -27.22
CA ASN A 272 7.61 11.39 -25.96
C ASN A 272 6.86 10.36 -25.10
N PHE A 273 6.78 9.10 -25.55
CA PHE A 273 6.16 8.02 -24.80
C PHE A 273 7.18 7.29 -23.92
N GLU A 274 6.75 6.96 -22.71
CA GLU A 274 7.40 6.01 -21.80
C GLU A 274 6.46 4.84 -21.56
N PHE A 275 6.95 3.62 -21.81
CA PHE A 275 6.25 2.37 -21.53
C PHE A 275 7.00 1.65 -20.41
N GLU A 276 6.32 1.31 -19.34
CA GLU A 276 6.90 0.62 -18.17
C GLU A 276 6.07 -0.60 -17.78
N PRO A 277 6.18 -1.74 -18.50
CA PRO A 277 5.74 -3.01 -17.93
C PRO A 277 6.63 -3.38 -16.73
N SER A 278 6.02 -3.84 -15.65
CA SER A 278 6.75 -4.21 -14.43
C SER A 278 6.15 -5.43 -13.74
N TRP A 279 7.03 -6.20 -13.13
CA TRP A 279 6.69 -7.23 -12.17
C TRP A 279 7.15 -6.80 -10.79
N ARG A 280 6.27 -6.93 -9.78
CA ARG A 280 6.57 -6.66 -8.37
C ARG A 280 6.16 -7.87 -7.54
N TYR A 281 7.05 -8.34 -6.67
CA TYR A 281 6.74 -9.32 -5.64
C TYR A 281 6.74 -8.64 -4.28
N SER A 282 5.62 -8.73 -3.58
CA SER A 282 5.36 -8.05 -2.31
C SER A 282 5.17 -9.07 -1.20
N ILE A 283 5.83 -8.88 -0.06
CA ILE A 283 5.82 -9.78 1.10
C ILE A 283 5.37 -9.00 2.34
N PRO A 284 4.06 -9.01 2.66
CA PRO A 284 3.56 -8.43 3.91
C PRO A 284 4.10 -9.15 5.13
N VAL A 285 4.54 -8.40 6.13
CA VAL A 285 5.04 -8.92 7.41
C VAL A 285 4.38 -8.20 8.58
N ASN A 286 4.50 -8.72 9.80
CA ASN A 286 3.95 -8.12 11.01
C ASN A 286 2.46 -7.74 10.87
N LYS A 287 1.67 -8.64 10.30
CA LYS A 287 0.25 -8.45 10.08
C LYS A 287 -0.50 -8.35 11.42
N LEU A 288 -1.53 -7.51 11.46
CA LEU A 288 -2.48 -7.46 12.57
C LEU A 288 -3.48 -8.61 12.47
N GLU A 289 -4.21 -8.87 13.54
CA GLU A 289 -5.33 -9.80 13.53
C GLU A 289 -6.39 -9.29 12.54
N GLY A 290 -6.84 -10.17 11.64
CA GLY A 290 -7.75 -9.82 10.56
C GLY A 290 -7.10 -9.24 9.29
N ASP A 291 -5.81 -8.95 9.29
CA ASP A 291 -5.08 -8.56 8.09
C ASP A 291 -4.89 -9.77 7.15
N GLU A 292 -5.70 -9.82 6.10
CA GLU A 292 -5.71 -10.90 5.10
C GLU A 292 -4.63 -10.74 4.02
N SER A 293 -3.81 -9.71 4.12
CA SER A 293 -2.73 -9.46 3.14
C SER A 293 -1.84 -10.68 2.96
N ARG A 294 -1.49 -10.97 1.71
CA ARG A 294 -0.67 -12.14 1.34
C ARG A 294 0.49 -11.73 0.46
N ALA A 295 1.57 -12.51 0.54
CA ALA A 295 2.65 -12.37 -0.41
C ALA A 295 2.14 -12.72 -1.82
N GLN A 296 2.39 -11.81 -2.78
CA GLN A 296 1.88 -11.99 -4.13
C GLN A 296 2.67 -11.20 -5.18
N SER A 297 2.48 -11.60 -6.42
CA SER A 297 2.99 -10.90 -7.58
C SER A 297 1.98 -9.90 -8.12
N PHE A 298 2.47 -8.72 -8.45
CA PHE A 298 1.75 -7.67 -9.15
C PHE A 298 2.36 -7.51 -10.54
N TYR A 299 1.53 -7.42 -11.54
CA TYR A 299 1.90 -7.12 -12.92
C TYR A 299 1.27 -5.80 -13.28
N THR A 300 2.09 -4.82 -13.61
CA THR A 300 1.66 -3.45 -13.89
C THR A 300 2.17 -3.03 -15.26
N LEU A 301 1.34 -2.32 -16.02
CA LEU A 301 1.75 -1.62 -17.22
C LEU A 301 1.43 -0.13 -17.03
N SER A 302 2.44 0.70 -17.12
CA SER A 302 2.29 2.15 -17.16
C SER A 302 2.69 2.67 -18.53
N VAL A 303 1.88 3.59 -19.06
CA VAL A 303 2.17 4.30 -20.31
C VAL A 303 2.03 5.79 -20.02
N LYS A 304 3.04 6.58 -20.35
CA LYS A 304 3.06 8.03 -20.15
C LYS A 304 3.42 8.74 -21.43
N TYR A 305 2.88 9.94 -21.61
CA TYR A 305 3.23 10.85 -22.69
C TYR A 305 3.54 12.23 -22.11
N THR A 306 4.68 12.79 -22.51
CA THR A 306 5.14 14.12 -22.07
C THR A 306 5.01 15.13 -23.21
N PHE A 307 4.35 16.26 -22.95
CA PHE A 307 4.16 17.37 -23.90
C PHE A 307 5.21 18.45 -23.74
#